data_2c52921c3d0643459ded23a3b8ae64af
#
_entry.id   2c52921c3d0643459ded23a3b8ae64af
#
_cell.length_a   1.000
_cell.length_b   1.000
_cell.length_c   1.000
_cell.angle_alpha   90.00
_cell.angle_beta   90.00
_cell.angle_gamma   90.00
#
_symmetry.space_group_name_H-M   'P 1'
#
loop_
_entity.id
_entity.type
_entity.pdbx_description
1 polymer ?
#
loop_
_entity_poly.entity_id
_entity_poly.type
_entity_poly.pdbx_seq_one_letter_code
_entity_poly.pdbx_strand_id
1 'polypeptide(L)'
;FKGIGKKTAERIVKKFGNDTFKIIDSSPKLLSKVKGVGKKQQKSLLEAWDDQRGLRDVMTFLRGVGISHAYAQRIFMKNGLNSIPLIKANPYQLTDIPGIGFLTADGIARNLGFDNNSPHRADAGLLYMLEQQALNGHTCFPRRDLLEKTVQELNIDSSMLESSIRQLLEDRLLNSEKIEDASGIEQELVYRPRFYKAERRVAENIFRILNSEAYTVYEGESYLIEEQERKVGLKLDPAQREAVEAALQHKVLIITGGPGTGKTTIVRFILGLMRTRIPAIALAAPTGRAAKRITETTGAAASTIHRLLEASNIGFQRDRENPLEQELLILDETSMIDTLLMDSLLEAVPSASRLILVGDVDQLPSVGAGAVLSDLIESRSIPVVRLDHIFRQAADSFITVNAHKVRRGEMPDFSSSNRQTEDDDQLLDFYFIKESNPEKIVEKILLMSTERIPQRFELDPMMDIQVLTPMHRGVTGAINLNRKLQDVINPDAKGLEHREQWFRIGDKVMQQQNDYEKLVFNGDLGRIVNCDPKTKELHVQFDQQIVHYQGKEIDQLSLAYAITVHKSQGSEYSAVIVPLTTHHYM
;
A
#
# COMPACT_ATOMS: atom_id res chain seq x y z
N PHE A 1 -29.06 21.73 20.37
CA PHE A 1 -29.39 20.52 21.14
C PHE A 1 -30.48 19.73 20.43
N LYS A 2 -30.32 18.44 20.32
CA LYS A 2 -31.30 17.53 19.68
C LYS A 2 -32.63 17.63 20.47
N GLY A 3 -33.72 17.97 19.77
CA GLY A 3 -35.04 18.13 20.41
C GLY A 3 -35.41 19.53 20.93
N ILE A 4 -34.51 20.52 20.84
CA ILE A 4 -34.80 21.92 21.18
C ILE A 4 -34.53 22.80 19.96
N GLY A 5 -35.62 23.27 19.36
CA GLY A 5 -35.55 24.24 18.27
C GLY A 5 -35.17 25.65 18.75
N LYS A 6 -34.70 26.50 17.82
CA LYS A 6 -34.23 27.87 18.06
C LYS A 6 -35.19 28.69 18.94
N LYS A 7 -36.52 28.64 18.68
CA LYS A 7 -37.53 29.34 19.44
C LYS A 7 -37.65 28.90 20.92
N THR A 8 -37.39 27.63 21.23
CA THR A 8 -37.43 27.12 22.60
C THR A 8 -36.16 27.52 23.35
N ALA A 9 -34.99 27.45 22.69
CA ALA A 9 -33.73 27.93 23.25
C ALA A 9 -33.79 29.42 23.60
N GLU A 10 -34.32 30.26 22.69
CA GLU A 10 -34.52 31.71 22.93
C GLU A 10 -35.43 31.99 24.16
N ARG A 11 -36.49 31.19 24.34
CA ARG A 11 -37.37 31.32 25.51
C ARG A 11 -36.68 30.95 26.82
N ILE A 12 -35.84 29.91 26.82
CA ILE A 12 -35.05 29.49 27.98
C ILE A 12 -34.08 30.62 28.37
N VAL A 13 -33.30 31.11 27.39
CA VAL A 13 -32.32 32.18 27.60
C VAL A 13 -33.02 33.47 28.02
N LYS A 14 -34.16 33.83 27.41
CA LYS A 14 -34.95 35.02 27.81
C LYS A 14 -35.47 34.97 29.25
N LYS A 15 -35.78 33.75 29.77
CA LYS A 15 -36.30 33.56 31.12
C LYS A 15 -35.22 33.55 32.19
N PHE A 16 -34.04 32.96 31.88
CA PHE A 16 -33.01 32.73 32.88
C PHE A 16 -31.74 33.57 32.66
N GLY A 17 -31.63 34.26 31.52
CA GLY A 17 -30.51 35.16 31.22
C GLY A 17 -29.16 34.45 31.35
N ASN A 18 -28.20 35.08 32.01
CA ASN A 18 -26.85 34.58 32.24
C ASN A 18 -26.80 33.34 33.15
N ASP A 19 -27.87 33.06 33.92
CA ASP A 19 -27.93 31.89 34.79
C ASP A 19 -28.45 30.63 34.07
N THR A 20 -28.74 30.70 32.77
CA THR A 20 -29.31 29.58 32.00
C THR A 20 -28.52 28.30 32.18
N PHE A 21 -27.22 28.37 32.04
CA PHE A 21 -26.35 27.20 32.16
C PHE A 21 -26.29 26.66 33.59
N LYS A 22 -26.25 27.56 34.57
CA LYS A 22 -26.25 27.21 35.99
C LYS A 22 -27.54 26.49 36.39
N ILE A 23 -28.68 26.90 35.81
CA ILE A 23 -29.98 26.28 36.03
C ILE A 23 -30.09 24.92 35.38
N ILE A 24 -29.52 24.74 34.18
CA ILE A 24 -29.46 23.43 33.52
C ILE A 24 -28.64 22.46 34.37
N ASP A 25 -27.50 22.90 34.93
CA ASP A 25 -26.61 22.08 35.77
C ASP A 25 -27.20 21.74 37.14
N SER A 26 -27.68 22.74 37.87
CA SER A 26 -27.96 22.57 39.30
C SER A 26 -29.46 22.51 39.65
N SER A 27 -30.34 22.94 38.76
CA SER A 27 -31.79 23.03 39.03
C SER A 27 -32.64 22.74 37.77
N PRO A 28 -32.44 21.61 37.10
CA PRO A 28 -33.07 21.32 35.79
C PRO A 28 -34.61 21.28 35.86
N LYS A 29 -35.19 21.04 37.04
CA LYS A 29 -36.65 21.08 37.26
C LYS A 29 -37.27 22.45 36.93
N LEU A 30 -36.50 23.53 37.00
CA LEU A 30 -36.98 24.87 36.67
C LEU A 30 -37.20 25.07 35.15
N LEU A 31 -36.61 24.25 34.31
CA LEU A 31 -36.80 24.27 32.84
C LEU A 31 -38.27 23.98 32.46
N SER A 32 -38.97 23.17 33.24
CA SER A 32 -40.39 22.87 33.02
C SER A 32 -41.30 24.10 33.16
N LYS A 33 -40.81 25.18 33.83
CA LYS A 33 -41.52 26.46 33.97
C LYS A 33 -41.43 27.32 32.68
N VAL A 34 -40.74 26.87 31.62
CA VAL A 34 -40.64 27.55 30.32
C VAL A 34 -41.73 27.03 29.41
N LYS A 35 -42.58 27.92 28.87
CA LYS A 35 -43.65 27.52 27.93
C LYS A 35 -43.07 26.82 26.69
N GLY A 36 -43.46 25.54 26.50
CA GLY A 36 -43.00 24.70 25.38
C GLY A 36 -41.87 23.74 25.74
N VAL A 37 -41.48 23.65 27.04
CA VAL A 37 -40.53 22.62 27.52
C VAL A 37 -41.32 21.61 28.37
N GLY A 38 -41.79 20.56 27.72
CA GLY A 38 -42.45 19.43 28.39
C GLY A 38 -41.42 18.43 28.98
N LYS A 39 -41.88 17.49 29.80
CA LYS A 39 -41.04 16.48 30.46
C LYS A 39 -40.13 15.72 29.47
N LYS A 40 -40.63 15.40 28.27
CA LYS A 40 -39.87 14.69 27.23
C LYS A 40 -38.74 15.56 26.65
N GLN A 41 -39.03 16.85 26.41
CA GLN A 41 -38.03 17.80 25.90
C GLN A 41 -37.00 18.16 26.98
N GLN A 42 -37.41 18.26 28.23
CA GLN A 42 -36.51 18.46 29.37
C GLN A 42 -35.54 17.28 29.49
N LYS A 43 -36.01 16.04 29.40
CA LYS A 43 -35.16 14.84 29.43
C LYS A 43 -34.15 14.84 28.27
N SER A 44 -34.60 15.07 27.05
CA SER A 44 -33.76 15.16 25.87
C SER A 44 -32.73 16.31 25.93
N LEU A 45 -33.09 17.45 26.54
CA LEU A 45 -32.14 18.54 26.77
C LEU A 45 -31.06 18.16 27.77
N LEU A 46 -31.44 17.51 28.87
CA LEU A 46 -30.47 17.10 29.88
C LEU A 46 -29.52 16.04 29.37
N GLU A 47 -30.04 15.04 28.66
CA GLU A 47 -29.17 14.02 27.98
C GLU A 47 -28.19 14.70 27.02
N ALA A 48 -28.66 15.60 26.16
CA ALA A 48 -27.78 16.32 25.23
C ALA A 48 -26.82 17.31 25.93
N TRP A 49 -27.20 17.82 27.09
CA TRP A 49 -26.35 18.68 27.93
C TRP A 49 -25.27 17.89 28.61
N ASP A 50 -25.59 16.72 29.18
CA ASP A 50 -24.65 15.82 29.84
C ASP A 50 -23.63 15.27 28.82
N ASP A 51 -24.07 14.92 27.60
CA ASP A 51 -23.21 14.53 26.51
C ASP A 51 -22.21 15.64 26.13
N GLN A 52 -22.69 16.90 26.01
CA GLN A 52 -21.81 18.03 25.69
C GLN A 52 -20.87 18.41 26.84
N ARG A 53 -21.33 18.25 28.08
CA ARG A 53 -20.48 18.46 29.25
C ARG A 53 -19.39 17.40 29.30
N GLY A 54 -19.75 16.12 29.13
CA GLY A 54 -18.81 15.03 29.07
C GLY A 54 -17.79 15.20 27.96
N LEU A 55 -18.22 15.61 26.77
CA LEU A 55 -17.31 15.93 25.67
C LEU A 55 -16.33 17.05 26.05
N ARG A 56 -16.82 18.14 26.68
CA ARG A 56 -15.98 19.26 27.11
C ARG A 56 -14.97 18.84 28.17
N ASP A 57 -15.40 18.04 29.15
CA ASP A 57 -14.54 17.54 30.22
C ASP A 57 -13.44 16.62 29.65
N VAL A 58 -13.79 15.71 28.73
CA VAL A 58 -12.84 14.87 28.00
C VAL A 58 -11.90 15.73 27.18
N MET A 59 -12.39 16.73 26.46
CA MET A 59 -11.54 17.60 25.63
C MET A 59 -10.61 18.46 26.50
N THR A 60 -11.07 18.94 27.65
CA THR A 60 -10.24 19.72 28.58
C THR A 60 -9.14 18.85 29.18
N PHE A 61 -9.51 17.64 29.64
CA PHE A 61 -8.54 16.67 30.15
C PHE A 61 -7.50 16.30 29.10
N LEU A 62 -7.92 15.95 27.88
CA LEU A 62 -7.02 15.52 26.80
C LEU A 62 -6.11 16.66 26.32
N ARG A 63 -6.60 17.90 26.30
CA ARG A 63 -5.74 19.07 26.05
C ARG A 63 -4.68 19.25 27.14
N GLY A 64 -5.08 19.03 28.39
CA GLY A 64 -4.13 19.09 29.53
C GLY A 64 -2.99 18.08 29.42
N VAL A 65 -3.21 16.95 28.73
CA VAL A 65 -2.20 15.92 28.48
C VAL A 65 -1.60 15.98 27.07
N GLY A 66 -1.83 17.06 26.31
CA GLY A 66 -1.16 17.34 25.04
C GLY A 66 -1.84 16.78 23.78
N ILE A 67 -3.14 16.37 23.86
CA ILE A 67 -3.85 15.82 22.71
C ILE A 67 -4.62 16.88 21.93
N SER A 68 -4.60 16.77 20.60
CA SER A 68 -5.33 17.65 19.71
C SER A 68 -6.86 17.47 19.81
N HIS A 69 -7.60 18.52 19.45
CA HIS A 69 -9.08 18.52 19.44
C HIS A 69 -9.68 17.39 18.60
N ALA A 70 -9.07 17.08 17.45
CA ALA A 70 -9.57 16.05 16.53
C ALA A 70 -9.49 14.63 17.14
N TYR A 71 -8.42 14.33 17.86
CA TYR A 71 -8.28 13.05 18.58
C TYR A 71 -9.23 12.97 19.78
N ALA A 72 -9.37 14.05 20.55
CA ALA A 72 -10.29 14.11 21.68
C ALA A 72 -11.74 13.78 21.27
N GLN A 73 -12.16 14.31 20.12
CA GLN A 73 -13.50 14.03 19.60
C GLN A 73 -13.67 12.54 19.21
N ARG A 74 -12.68 11.92 18.57
CA ARG A 74 -12.70 10.48 18.23
C ARG A 74 -12.73 9.60 19.47
N ILE A 75 -11.93 9.93 20.48
CA ILE A 75 -11.88 9.21 21.77
C ILE A 75 -13.26 9.24 22.43
N PHE A 76 -13.89 10.43 22.49
CA PHE A 76 -15.24 10.57 23.05
C PHE A 76 -16.30 9.82 22.25
N MET A 77 -16.23 9.86 20.92
CA MET A 77 -17.17 9.12 20.06
C MET A 77 -17.12 7.61 20.30
N LYS A 78 -15.93 7.05 20.58
CA LYS A 78 -15.76 5.60 20.85
C LYS A 78 -16.13 5.23 22.29
N ASN A 79 -15.71 6.02 23.29
CA ASN A 79 -15.75 5.64 24.70
C ASN A 79 -16.73 6.46 25.58
N GLY A 80 -17.33 7.53 25.01
CA GLY A 80 -18.26 8.38 25.72
C GLY A 80 -17.67 8.95 27.01
N LEU A 81 -18.47 8.95 28.07
CA LEU A 81 -18.09 9.45 29.41
C LEU A 81 -17.01 8.59 30.10
N ASN A 82 -16.82 7.33 29.65
CA ASN A 82 -15.79 6.46 30.19
C ASN A 82 -14.38 6.76 29.65
N SER A 83 -14.23 7.73 28.74
CA SER A 83 -12.95 8.08 28.13
C SER A 83 -11.87 8.44 29.17
N ILE A 84 -12.19 9.27 30.15
CA ILE A 84 -11.23 9.70 31.17
C ILE A 84 -10.79 8.55 32.09
N PRO A 85 -11.74 7.78 32.70
CA PRO A 85 -11.37 6.62 33.51
C PRO A 85 -10.50 5.58 32.76
N LEU A 86 -10.87 5.26 31.52
CA LEU A 86 -10.12 4.31 30.68
C LEU A 86 -8.68 4.78 30.42
N ILE A 87 -8.51 6.05 30.03
CA ILE A 87 -7.18 6.62 29.75
C ILE A 87 -6.32 6.69 31.00
N LYS A 88 -6.92 7.01 32.15
CA LYS A 88 -6.21 7.01 33.43
C LYS A 88 -5.83 5.61 33.90
N ALA A 89 -6.59 4.58 33.54
CA ALA A 89 -6.28 3.19 33.88
C ALA A 89 -5.20 2.63 32.93
N ASN A 90 -5.36 2.81 31.62
CA ASN A 90 -4.42 2.35 30.62
C ASN A 90 -4.45 3.26 29.36
N PRO A 91 -3.54 4.23 29.22
CA PRO A 91 -3.51 5.15 28.08
C PRO A 91 -3.20 4.45 26.75
N TYR A 92 -2.60 3.27 26.76
CA TYR A 92 -2.24 2.53 25.55
C TYR A 92 -3.46 1.89 24.85
N GLN A 93 -4.62 1.78 25.51
CA GLN A 93 -5.88 1.43 24.84
C GLN A 93 -6.29 2.44 23.75
N LEU A 94 -5.70 3.64 23.76
CA LEU A 94 -5.91 4.62 22.71
C LEU A 94 -5.37 4.17 21.34
N THR A 95 -4.44 3.22 21.30
CA THR A 95 -3.93 2.63 20.05
C THR A 95 -5.00 1.88 19.24
N ASP A 96 -6.11 1.51 19.86
CA ASP A 96 -7.29 0.93 19.19
C ASP A 96 -8.13 1.96 18.42
N ILE A 97 -7.79 3.24 18.52
CA ILE A 97 -8.50 4.32 17.83
C ILE A 97 -7.75 4.68 16.56
N PRO A 98 -8.39 4.61 15.37
CA PRO A 98 -7.75 4.93 14.12
C PRO A 98 -7.05 6.30 14.14
N GLY A 99 -5.76 6.30 13.81
CA GLY A 99 -4.89 7.48 13.77
C GLY A 99 -4.21 7.83 15.10
N ILE A 100 -4.43 7.07 16.19
CA ILE A 100 -3.65 7.17 17.42
C ILE A 100 -2.70 5.98 17.50
N GLY A 101 -1.42 6.21 17.19
CA GLY A 101 -0.38 5.19 17.30
C GLY A 101 0.27 5.17 18.70
N PHE A 102 1.15 4.18 18.91
CA PHE A 102 1.89 3.98 20.16
C PHE A 102 2.60 5.25 20.64
N LEU A 103 3.33 5.95 19.77
CA LEU A 103 4.07 7.15 20.15
C LEU A 103 3.17 8.26 20.72
N THR A 104 1.96 8.40 20.19
CA THR A 104 0.98 9.36 20.72
C THR A 104 0.45 8.91 22.08
N ALA A 105 0.11 7.63 22.22
CA ALA A 105 -0.34 7.05 23.47
C ALA A 105 0.75 7.10 24.56
N ASP A 106 2.00 6.83 24.20
CA ASP A 106 3.17 6.90 25.07
C ASP A 106 3.43 8.34 25.58
N GLY A 107 3.30 9.33 24.69
CA GLY A 107 3.35 10.74 25.08
C GLY A 107 2.26 11.12 26.11
N ILE A 108 1.03 10.63 25.92
CA ILE A 108 -0.05 10.83 26.88
C ILE A 108 0.25 10.14 28.21
N ALA A 109 0.72 8.88 28.16
CA ALA A 109 1.08 8.11 29.36
C ALA A 109 2.12 8.84 30.19
N ARG A 110 3.17 9.37 29.56
CA ARG A 110 4.22 10.17 30.23
C ARG A 110 3.64 11.44 30.87
N ASN A 111 2.79 12.16 30.16
CA ASN A 111 2.12 13.37 30.70
C ASN A 111 1.19 13.07 31.87
N LEU A 112 0.67 11.84 31.95
CA LEU A 112 -0.12 11.34 33.06
C LEU A 112 0.71 10.80 34.23
N GLY A 113 2.06 10.73 34.08
CA GLY A 113 2.97 10.25 35.11
C GLY A 113 3.11 8.73 35.18
N PHE A 114 2.77 8.01 34.09
CA PHE A 114 3.03 6.57 34.02
C PHE A 114 4.52 6.27 33.98
N ASP A 115 4.92 5.19 34.68
CA ASP A 115 6.29 4.73 34.71
C ASP A 115 6.72 4.20 33.33
N ASN A 116 7.98 4.48 32.97
CA ASN A 116 8.59 3.96 31.75
C ASN A 116 8.64 2.43 31.73
N ASN A 117 8.72 1.76 32.87
CA ASN A 117 8.72 0.32 33.04
C ASN A 117 7.35 -0.22 33.46
N SER A 118 6.24 0.42 33.05
CA SER A 118 4.92 -0.13 33.33
C SER A 118 4.59 -1.33 32.42
N PRO A 119 3.86 -2.35 32.93
CA PRO A 119 3.43 -3.50 32.12
C PRO A 119 2.64 -3.07 30.87
N HIS A 120 1.73 -2.11 31.00
CA HIS A 120 0.94 -1.60 29.87
C HIS A 120 1.82 -0.99 28.77
N ARG A 121 2.93 -0.35 29.16
CA ARG A 121 3.90 0.19 28.19
C ARG A 121 4.68 -0.90 27.50
N ALA A 122 5.08 -1.92 28.24
CA ALA A 122 5.80 -3.08 27.71
C ALA A 122 4.92 -3.86 26.70
N ASP A 123 3.66 -4.13 27.05
CA ASP A 123 2.70 -4.78 26.15
C ASP A 123 2.51 -3.99 24.84
N ALA A 124 2.16 -2.73 24.98
CA ALA A 124 1.93 -1.86 23.81
C ALA A 124 3.21 -1.64 22.99
N GLY A 125 4.37 -1.58 23.65
CA GLY A 125 5.68 -1.46 23.02
C GLY A 125 6.04 -2.67 22.18
N LEU A 126 5.85 -3.89 22.68
CA LEU A 126 6.08 -5.12 21.91
C LEU A 126 5.16 -5.21 20.68
N LEU A 127 3.88 -4.87 20.86
CA LEU A 127 2.92 -4.85 19.74
C LEU A 127 3.31 -3.80 18.70
N TYR A 128 3.78 -2.63 19.12
CA TYR A 128 4.27 -1.56 18.25
C TYR A 128 5.53 -1.98 17.50
N MET A 129 6.50 -2.59 18.18
CA MET A 129 7.73 -3.04 17.53
C MET A 129 7.46 -4.10 16.47
N LEU A 130 6.58 -5.05 16.72
CA LEU A 130 6.14 -6.02 15.69
C LEU A 130 5.44 -5.33 14.51
N GLU A 131 4.66 -4.29 14.75
CA GLU A 131 4.05 -3.51 13.68
C GLU A 131 5.10 -2.75 12.85
N GLN A 132 6.15 -2.22 13.50
CA GLN A 132 7.28 -1.61 12.78
C GLN A 132 8.04 -2.66 11.94
N GLN A 133 8.23 -3.87 12.47
CA GLN A 133 8.84 -4.94 11.67
C GLN A 133 7.94 -5.35 10.49
N ALA A 134 6.62 -5.33 10.66
CA ALA A 134 5.69 -5.59 9.55
C ALA A 134 5.78 -4.50 8.45
N LEU A 135 5.97 -3.23 8.81
CA LEU A 135 6.26 -2.17 7.83
C LEU A 135 7.61 -2.36 7.11
N ASN A 136 8.54 -3.11 7.72
CA ASN A 136 9.80 -3.50 7.10
C ASN A 136 9.68 -4.81 6.28
N GLY A 137 8.48 -5.35 6.10
CA GLY A 137 8.21 -6.54 5.31
C GLY A 137 8.14 -7.86 6.09
N HIS A 138 8.32 -7.86 7.42
CA HIS A 138 8.35 -9.08 8.24
C HIS A 138 6.95 -9.46 8.74
N THR A 139 6.51 -10.67 8.49
CA THR A 139 5.27 -11.24 9.06
C THR A 139 5.45 -11.71 10.51
N CYS A 140 6.65 -12.12 10.85
CA CYS A 140 7.10 -12.55 12.17
C CYS A 140 8.47 -11.96 12.50
N PHE A 141 8.87 -12.08 13.76
CA PHE A 141 10.19 -11.63 14.18
C PHE A 141 10.77 -12.56 15.26
N PRO A 142 12.10 -12.82 15.25
CA PRO A 142 12.73 -13.64 16.28
C PRO A 142 12.51 -13.01 17.66
N ARG A 143 12.08 -13.84 18.63
CA ARG A 143 11.77 -13.36 19.98
C ARG A 143 12.94 -12.63 20.62
N ARG A 144 14.14 -13.17 20.49
CA ARG A 144 15.36 -12.55 21.05
C ARG A 144 15.59 -11.17 20.47
N ASP A 145 15.55 -11.05 19.15
CA ASP A 145 15.81 -9.79 18.44
C ASP A 145 14.70 -8.75 18.72
N LEU A 146 13.45 -9.21 18.87
CA LEU A 146 12.32 -8.37 19.27
C LEU A 146 12.56 -7.74 20.65
N LEU A 147 13.00 -8.53 21.62
CA LEU A 147 13.30 -8.05 22.96
C LEU A 147 14.47 -7.08 22.95
N GLU A 148 15.59 -7.42 22.29
CA GLU A 148 16.78 -6.56 22.19
C GLU A 148 16.44 -5.22 21.54
N LYS A 149 15.72 -5.21 20.41
CA LYS A 149 15.29 -3.97 19.75
C LYS A 149 14.33 -3.16 20.62
N THR A 150 13.39 -3.80 21.32
CA THR A 150 12.44 -3.10 22.18
C THR A 150 13.15 -2.43 23.36
N VAL A 151 14.14 -3.10 23.97
CA VAL A 151 15.01 -2.48 24.99
C VAL A 151 15.72 -1.26 24.44
N GLN A 152 16.33 -1.38 23.26
CA GLN A 152 17.13 -0.30 22.64
C GLN A 152 16.29 0.92 22.27
N GLU A 153 15.12 0.71 21.65
CA GLU A 153 14.31 1.80 21.12
C GLU A 153 13.39 2.44 22.18
N LEU A 154 12.85 1.63 23.09
CA LEU A 154 11.87 2.12 24.06
C LEU A 154 12.42 2.28 25.48
N ASN A 155 13.65 1.81 25.75
CA ASN A 155 14.28 1.86 27.05
C ASN A 155 13.39 1.25 28.16
N ILE A 156 12.93 0.02 27.93
CA ILE A 156 12.12 -0.78 28.86
C ILE A 156 12.99 -1.95 29.36
N ASP A 157 12.87 -2.31 30.64
CA ASP A 157 13.65 -3.40 31.22
C ASP A 157 13.34 -4.75 30.57
N SER A 158 14.39 -5.53 30.27
CA SER A 158 14.26 -6.84 29.62
C SER A 158 13.38 -7.81 30.42
N SER A 159 13.46 -7.81 31.75
CA SER A 159 12.64 -8.67 32.61
C SER A 159 11.14 -8.33 32.52
N MET A 160 10.80 -7.06 32.34
CA MET A 160 9.43 -6.60 32.12
C MET A 160 8.91 -7.08 30.77
N LEU A 161 9.72 -6.92 29.69
CA LEU A 161 9.37 -7.38 28.37
C LEU A 161 9.18 -8.92 28.30
N GLU A 162 10.03 -9.68 28.99
CA GLU A 162 9.89 -11.15 29.12
C GLU A 162 8.58 -11.56 29.79
N SER A 163 8.13 -10.81 30.79
CA SER A 163 6.84 -11.04 31.44
C SER A 163 5.68 -10.67 30.53
N SER A 164 5.77 -9.52 29.87
CA SER A 164 4.76 -9.04 28.92
C SER A 164 4.59 -9.97 27.72
N ILE A 165 5.68 -10.47 27.12
CA ILE A 165 5.56 -11.36 25.95
C ILE A 165 4.87 -12.68 26.32
N ARG A 166 5.14 -13.23 27.53
CA ARG A 166 4.42 -14.41 28.03
C ARG A 166 2.93 -14.15 28.21
N GLN A 167 2.58 -13.02 28.84
CA GLN A 167 1.18 -12.64 29.04
C GLN A 167 0.45 -12.42 27.70
N LEU A 168 1.08 -11.73 26.75
CA LEU A 168 0.50 -11.49 25.42
C LEU A 168 0.28 -12.80 24.63
N LEU A 169 1.14 -13.80 24.81
CA LEU A 169 0.95 -15.15 24.24
C LEU A 169 -0.21 -15.89 24.92
N GLU A 170 -0.31 -15.84 26.24
CA GLU A 170 -1.42 -16.43 27.01
C GLU A 170 -2.76 -15.79 26.63
N ASP A 171 -2.80 -14.48 26.47
CA ASP A 171 -3.97 -13.71 26.06
C ASP A 171 -4.30 -13.83 24.55
N ARG A 172 -3.47 -14.57 23.78
CA ARG A 172 -3.59 -14.75 22.33
C ARG A 172 -3.53 -13.43 21.53
N LEU A 173 -2.91 -12.43 22.10
CA LEU A 173 -2.59 -11.16 21.41
C LEU A 173 -1.31 -11.27 20.57
N LEU A 174 -0.52 -12.31 20.83
CA LEU A 174 0.60 -12.80 20.03
C LEU A 174 0.45 -14.29 19.77
N ASN A 175 1.15 -14.77 18.74
CA ASN A 175 1.39 -16.19 18.49
C ASN A 175 2.89 -16.42 18.43
N SER A 176 3.36 -17.63 18.78
CA SER A 176 4.74 -18.03 18.55
C SER A 176 4.83 -19.39 17.90
N GLU A 177 5.92 -19.59 17.17
CA GLU A 177 6.27 -20.84 16.52
C GLU A 177 7.77 -21.07 16.65
N LYS A 178 8.16 -22.32 16.91
CA LYS A 178 9.56 -22.72 16.97
C LYS A 178 9.95 -23.34 15.66
N ILE A 179 10.99 -22.82 15.06
CA ILE A 179 11.59 -23.33 13.82
C ILE A 179 13.06 -23.63 14.03
N GLU A 180 13.60 -24.59 13.30
CA GLU A 180 15.05 -24.78 13.18
C GLU A 180 15.56 -23.96 12.00
N ASP A 181 16.58 -23.15 12.24
CA ASP A 181 17.27 -22.45 11.17
C ASP A 181 18.16 -23.39 10.32
N ALA A 182 18.76 -22.85 9.25
CA ALA A 182 19.63 -23.63 8.37
C ALA A 182 20.86 -24.24 9.09
N SER A 183 21.19 -23.79 10.30
CA SER A 183 22.26 -24.28 11.15
C SER A 183 21.80 -25.31 12.18
N GLY A 184 20.50 -25.67 12.20
CA GLY A 184 19.90 -26.59 13.17
C GLY A 184 19.67 -25.96 14.55
N ILE A 185 19.68 -24.62 14.65
CA ILE A 185 19.43 -23.90 15.89
C ILE A 185 17.93 -23.60 15.99
N GLU A 186 17.31 -24.05 17.10
CA GLU A 186 15.91 -23.72 17.39
C GLU A 186 15.75 -22.23 17.66
N GLN A 187 14.86 -21.59 16.91
CA GLN A 187 14.53 -20.18 17.03
C GLN A 187 13.02 -20.02 17.27
N GLU A 188 12.62 -19.22 18.26
CA GLU A 188 11.23 -18.87 18.49
C GLU A 188 10.87 -17.60 17.71
N LEU A 189 9.93 -17.72 16.78
CA LEU A 189 9.36 -16.60 16.01
C LEU A 189 8.08 -16.13 16.67
N VAL A 190 7.90 -14.81 16.75
CA VAL A 190 6.71 -14.18 17.34
C VAL A 190 5.95 -13.42 16.24
N TYR A 191 4.65 -13.60 16.25
CA TYR A 191 3.72 -13.06 15.24
C TYR A 191 2.64 -12.20 15.86
N ARG A 192 2.19 -11.22 15.13
CA ARG A 192 0.82 -10.69 15.30
C ARG A 192 -0.18 -11.75 14.79
N PRO A 193 -1.31 -12.00 15.48
CA PRO A 193 -2.25 -13.07 15.12
C PRO A 193 -2.76 -13.03 13.68
N ARG A 194 -2.91 -11.82 13.11
CA ARG A 194 -3.36 -11.65 11.73
C ARG A 194 -2.39 -12.26 10.72
N PHE A 195 -1.07 -12.08 10.90
CA PHE A 195 -0.06 -12.64 10.01
C PHE A 195 0.09 -14.15 10.20
N TYR A 196 0.13 -14.62 11.44
CA TYR A 196 0.18 -16.05 11.74
C TYR A 196 -0.96 -16.83 11.08
N LYS A 197 -2.20 -16.29 11.21
CA LYS A 197 -3.37 -16.91 10.59
C LYS A 197 -3.31 -16.84 9.07
N ALA A 198 -2.88 -15.70 8.51
CA ALA A 198 -2.81 -15.51 7.07
C ALA A 198 -1.80 -16.46 6.42
N GLU A 199 -0.58 -16.58 6.94
CA GLU A 199 0.41 -17.55 6.41
C GLU A 199 -0.12 -18.97 6.39
N ARG A 200 -0.70 -19.42 7.51
CA ARG A 200 -1.30 -20.76 7.59
C ARG A 200 -2.43 -20.95 6.58
N ARG A 201 -3.33 -19.98 6.46
CA ARG A 201 -4.45 -20.07 5.50
C ARG A 201 -3.97 -20.03 4.06
N VAL A 202 -2.94 -19.25 3.74
CA VAL A 202 -2.31 -19.30 2.41
C VAL A 202 -1.84 -20.72 2.10
N ALA A 203 -1.10 -21.36 2.99
CA ALA A 203 -0.66 -22.74 2.81
C ALA A 203 -1.84 -23.73 2.68
N GLU A 204 -2.80 -23.67 3.61
CA GLU A 204 -3.99 -24.52 3.61
C GLU A 204 -4.82 -24.37 2.33
N ASN A 205 -5.00 -23.15 1.82
CA ASN A 205 -5.74 -22.89 0.60
C ASN A 205 -4.99 -23.34 -0.65
N ILE A 206 -3.68 -23.17 -0.72
CA ILE A 206 -2.87 -23.73 -1.80
C ILE A 206 -3.00 -25.26 -1.82
N PHE A 207 -2.87 -25.94 -0.67
CA PHE A 207 -3.09 -27.38 -0.59
C PHE A 207 -4.52 -27.79 -0.99
N ARG A 208 -5.53 -27.03 -0.58
CA ARG A 208 -6.93 -27.24 -0.96
C ARG A 208 -7.10 -27.18 -2.48
N ILE A 209 -6.51 -26.18 -3.14
CA ILE A 209 -6.59 -26.05 -4.59
C ILE A 209 -5.81 -27.17 -5.27
N LEU A 210 -4.59 -27.48 -4.85
CA LEU A 210 -3.75 -28.53 -5.44
C LEU A 210 -4.41 -29.91 -5.41
N ASN A 211 -5.05 -30.28 -4.29
CA ASN A 211 -5.59 -31.63 -4.06
C ASN A 211 -7.01 -31.85 -4.56
N SER A 212 -7.66 -30.84 -5.13
CA SER A 212 -9.00 -31.02 -5.71
C SER A 212 -8.91 -31.20 -7.24
N GLU A 213 -9.93 -31.81 -7.83
CA GLU A 213 -10.03 -31.94 -9.29
C GLU A 213 -10.24 -30.57 -9.96
N ALA A 214 -9.65 -30.37 -11.14
CA ALA A 214 -9.87 -29.14 -11.91
C ALA A 214 -11.18 -29.22 -12.69
N TYR A 215 -11.84 -28.08 -12.91
CA TYR A 215 -13.03 -27.98 -13.77
C TYR A 215 -12.74 -28.49 -15.20
N THR A 216 -11.56 -28.16 -15.73
CA THR A 216 -11.14 -28.52 -17.08
C THR A 216 -9.77 -29.16 -17.05
N VAL A 217 -9.63 -30.32 -17.70
CA VAL A 217 -8.37 -31.07 -17.82
C VAL A 217 -7.90 -30.99 -19.27
N TYR A 218 -6.58 -30.83 -19.45
CA TYR A 218 -5.91 -30.89 -20.76
C TYR A 218 -5.04 -32.14 -20.79
N GLU A 219 -5.22 -32.99 -21.79
CA GLU A 219 -4.45 -34.21 -21.98
C GLU A 219 -3.75 -34.20 -23.33
N GLY A 220 -2.41 -34.26 -23.30
CA GLY A 220 -1.60 -34.61 -24.47
C GLY A 220 -1.65 -33.68 -25.69
N GLU A 221 -1.99 -32.40 -25.53
CA GLU A 221 -2.34 -31.50 -26.63
C GLU A 221 -1.20 -30.58 -27.10
N SER A 222 0.04 -31.09 -27.17
CA SER A 222 1.21 -30.31 -27.67
C SER A 222 0.98 -29.71 -29.06
N TYR A 223 0.13 -30.33 -29.89
CA TYR A 223 -0.20 -29.80 -31.22
C TYR A 223 -0.94 -28.45 -31.17
N LEU A 224 -1.66 -28.17 -30.07
CA LEU A 224 -2.33 -26.88 -29.88
C LEU A 224 -1.34 -25.72 -29.77
N ILE A 225 -0.18 -25.98 -29.18
CA ILE A 225 0.87 -24.97 -29.04
C ILE A 225 1.41 -24.60 -30.42
N GLU A 226 1.66 -25.60 -31.30
CA GLU A 226 2.11 -25.36 -32.65
C GLU A 226 1.08 -24.64 -33.52
N GLU A 227 -0.19 -24.94 -33.31
CA GLU A 227 -1.27 -24.21 -33.97
C GLU A 227 -1.35 -22.76 -33.49
N GLN A 228 -1.17 -22.52 -32.21
CA GLN A 228 -1.16 -21.18 -31.64
C GLN A 228 0.08 -20.38 -32.08
N GLU A 229 1.27 -21.01 -32.14
CA GLU A 229 2.47 -20.41 -32.71
C GLU A 229 2.24 -19.94 -34.15
N ARG A 230 1.58 -20.76 -34.97
CA ARG A 230 1.22 -20.40 -36.36
C ARG A 230 0.21 -19.24 -36.42
N LYS A 231 -0.80 -19.25 -35.56
CA LYS A 231 -1.82 -18.18 -35.49
C LYS A 231 -1.23 -16.84 -35.07
N VAL A 232 -0.32 -16.86 -34.11
CA VAL A 232 0.31 -15.65 -33.55
C VAL A 232 1.51 -15.19 -34.41
N GLY A 233 2.07 -16.08 -35.26
CA GLY A 233 3.26 -15.81 -36.05
C GLY A 233 4.55 -15.72 -35.21
N LEU A 234 4.55 -16.32 -34.02
CA LEU A 234 5.66 -16.30 -33.09
C LEU A 234 6.02 -17.73 -32.64
N LYS A 235 7.27 -18.06 -32.67
CA LYS A 235 7.79 -19.35 -32.16
C LYS A 235 8.32 -19.15 -30.74
N LEU A 236 7.84 -19.96 -29.81
CA LEU A 236 8.29 -19.96 -28.42
C LEU A 236 9.70 -20.56 -28.31
N ASP A 237 10.52 -20.02 -27.41
CA ASP A 237 11.75 -20.71 -27.01
C ASP A 237 11.45 -21.91 -26.10
N PRO A 238 12.44 -22.80 -25.83
CA PRO A 238 12.20 -23.99 -25.03
C PRO A 238 11.63 -23.74 -23.65
N ALA A 239 12.09 -22.70 -22.92
CA ALA A 239 11.60 -22.39 -21.57
C ALA A 239 10.19 -21.78 -21.61
N GLN A 240 9.90 -20.95 -22.62
CA GLN A 240 8.55 -20.42 -22.84
C GLN A 240 7.57 -21.54 -23.21
N ARG A 241 7.99 -22.48 -24.04
CA ARG A 241 7.19 -23.65 -24.42
C ARG A 241 6.91 -24.52 -23.20
N GLU A 242 7.92 -24.79 -22.37
CA GLU A 242 7.77 -25.49 -21.09
C GLU A 242 6.75 -24.81 -20.19
N ALA A 243 6.79 -23.47 -20.08
CA ALA A 243 5.83 -22.72 -19.27
C ALA A 243 4.39 -22.86 -19.79
N VAL A 244 4.17 -22.85 -21.10
CA VAL A 244 2.85 -23.06 -21.70
C VAL A 244 2.39 -24.51 -21.52
N GLU A 245 3.25 -25.49 -21.71
CA GLU A 245 2.97 -26.92 -21.48
C GLU A 245 2.61 -27.17 -20.02
N ALA A 246 3.41 -26.62 -19.08
CA ALA A 246 3.13 -26.71 -17.65
C ALA A 246 1.80 -26.07 -17.26
N ALA A 247 1.43 -24.94 -17.88
CA ALA A 247 0.13 -24.29 -17.65
C ALA A 247 -1.03 -25.16 -18.08
N LEU A 248 -0.89 -25.96 -19.13
CA LEU A 248 -1.92 -26.91 -19.55
C LEU A 248 -2.02 -28.11 -18.60
N GLN A 249 -0.87 -28.59 -18.07
CA GLN A 249 -0.79 -29.80 -17.26
C GLN A 249 -1.13 -29.57 -15.78
N HIS A 250 -0.61 -28.48 -15.21
CA HIS A 250 -0.71 -28.24 -13.78
C HIS A 250 -1.87 -27.31 -13.42
N LYS A 251 -2.49 -27.60 -12.28
CA LYS A 251 -3.59 -26.83 -11.75
C LYS A 251 -3.14 -25.54 -11.08
N VAL A 252 -2.02 -25.59 -10.35
CA VAL A 252 -1.33 -24.44 -9.78
C VAL A 252 0.08 -24.40 -10.39
N LEU A 253 0.48 -23.26 -10.91
CA LEU A 253 1.77 -23.07 -11.58
C LEU A 253 2.35 -21.71 -11.23
N ILE A 254 3.66 -21.66 -11.01
CA ILE A 254 4.43 -20.43 -10.89
C ILE A 254 5.30 -20.26 -12.13
N ILE A 255 5.20 -19.09 -12.77
CA ILE A 255 6.08 -18.68 -13.89
C ILE A 255 6.87 -17.47 -13.41
N THR A 256 8.18 -17.60 -13.25
CA THR A 256 9.05 -16.52 -12.80
C THR A 256 10.15 -16.23 -13.80
N GLY A 257 10.57 -14.97 -13.89
CA GLY A 257 11.67 -14.56 -14.76
C GLY A 257 11.91 -13.05 -14.72
N GLY A 258 13.12 -12.64 -15.06
CA GLY A 258 13.53 -11.24 -15.06
C GLY A 258 12.88 -10.40 -16.17
N PRO A 259 13.30 -9.14 -16.30
CA PRO A 259 12.85 -8.27 -17.38
C PRO A 259 13.27 -8.81 -18.75
N GLY A 260 12.41 -8.64 -19.75
CA GLY A 260 12.70 -9.05 -21.14
C GLY A 260 12.64 -10.55 -21.41
N THR A 261 12.19 -11.40 -20.48
CA THR A 261 12.07 -12.87 -20.66
C THR A 261 10.77 -13.31 -21.32
N GLY A 262 9.86 -12.37 -21.62
CA GLY A 262 8.63 -12.66 -22.35
C GLY A 262 7.47 -13.19 -21.52
N LYS A 263 7.41 -12.93 -20.20
CA LYS A 263 6.30 -13.32 -19.31
C LYS A 263 4.93 -12.99 -19.89
N THR A 264 4.74 -11.74 -20.33
CA THR A 264 3.45 -11.28 -20.90
C THR A 264 3.10 -11.99 -22.20
N THR A 265 4.10 -12.36 -23.02
CA THR A 265 3.91 -13.16 -24.22
C THR A 265 3.36 -14.54 -23.86
N ILE A 266 3.93 -15.18 -22.83
CA ILE A 266 3.45 -16.49 -22.35
C ILE A 266 2.02 -16.40 -21.84
N VAL A 267 1.68 -15.37 -21.05
CA VAL A 267 0.29 -15.13 -20.60
C VAL A 267 -0.66 -15.03 -21.78
N ARG A 268 -0.29 -14.29 -22.83
CA ARG A 268 -1.09 -14.18 -24.07
C ARG A 268 -1.26 -15.54 -24.78
N PHE A 269 -0.22 -16.37 -24.82
CA PHE A 269 -0.29 -17.73 -25.39
C PHE A 269 -1.21 -18.64 -24.58
N ILE A 270 -1.05 -18.68 -23.26
CA ILE A 270 -1.89 -19.45 -22.34
C ILE A 270 -3.36 -19.07 -22.51
N LEU A 271 -3.66 -17.76 -22.54
CA LEU A 271 -5.01 -17.26 -22.78
C LEU A 271 -5.58 -17.71 -24.12
N GLY A 272 -4.78 -17.61 -25.20
CA GLY A 272 -5.21 -18.02 -26.53
C GLY A 272 -5.56 -19.49 -26.62
N LEU A 273 -4.86 -20.33 -25.87
CA LEU A 273 -5.10 -21.78 -25.80
C LEU A 273 -6.31 -22.13 -24.92
N MET A 274 -6.37 -21.51 -23.72
CA MET A 274 -7.35 -21.92 -22.72
C MET A 274 -8.75 -21.35 -22.94
N ARG A 275 -8.89 -20.19 -23.59
CA ARG A 275 -10.19 -19.53 -23.86
C ARG A 275 -11.15 -20.38 -24.69
N THR A 276 -10.66 -21.31 -25.45
CA THR A 276 -11.51 -22.21 -26.26
C THR A 276 -12.28 -23.22 -25.42
N ARG A 277 -11.82 -23.50 -24.20
CA ARG A 277 -12.37 -24.53 -23.30
C ARG A 277 -12.80 -24.01 -21.93
N ILE A 278 -12.18 -22.92 -21.48
CA ILE A 278 -12.48 -22.31 -20.20
C ILE A 278 -13.20 -20.98 -20.45
N PRO A 279 -14.50 -20.90 -20.20
CA PRO A 279 -15.27 -19.67 -20.45
C PRO A 279 -15.01 -18.59 -19.39
N ALA A 280 -14.76 -18.99 -18.14
CA ALA A 280 -14.62 -18.10 -17.01
C ALA A 280 -13.12 -17.92 -16.63
N ILE A 281 -12.44 -16.99 -17.29
CA ILE A 281 -11.03 -16.63 -17.02
C ILE A 281 -10.94 -15.22 -16.44
N ALA A 282 -10.23 -15.06 -15.34
CA ALA A 282 -9.83 -13.76 -14.81
C ALA A 282 -8.33 -13.53 -14.96
N LEU A 283 -7.99 -12.30 -15.34
CA LEU A 283 -6.65 -11.74 -15.27
C LEU A 283 -6.64 -10.70 -14.16
N ALA A 284 -5.69 -10.78 -13.25
CA ALA A 284 -5.58 -9.79 -12.19
C ALA A 284 -4.14 -9.44 -11.86
N ALA A 285 -3.96 -8.25 -11.29
CA ALA A 285 -2.68 -7.76 -10.80
C ALA A 285 -2.88 -6.98 -9.49
N PRO A 286 -1.82 -6.78 -8.68
CA PRO A 286 -1.93 -6.03 -7.43
C PRO A 286 -2.22 -4.54 -7.64
N THR A 287 -1.80 -3.95 -8.76
CA THR A 287 -1.96 -2.51 -9.05
C THR A 287 -2.79 -2.25 -10.30
N GLY A 288 -3.43 -1.08 -10.37
CA GLY A 288 -4.21 -0.64 -11.53
C GLY A 288 -3.38 -0.56 -12.80
N ARG A 289 -2.13 -0.08 -12.69
CA ARG A 289 -1.20 0.01 -13.83
C ARG A 289 -0.81 -1.34 -14.38
N ALA A 290 -0.45 -2.29 -13.52
CA ALA A 290 -0.14 -3.64 -13.95
C ALA A 290 -1.35 -4.29 -14.64
N ALA A 291 -2.56 -4.13 -14.10
CA ALA A 291 -3.78 -4.63 -14.72
C ALA A 291 -4.03 -3.99 -16.10
N LYS A 292 -3.84 -2.67 -16.23
CA LYS A 292 -3.96 -1.96 -17.51
C LYS A 292 -2.95 -2.49 -18.54
N ARG A 293 -1.69 -2.64 -18.14
CA ARG A 293 -0.62 -3.20 -19.00
C ARG A 293 -0.95 -4.60 -19.51
N ILE A 294 -1.45 -5.48 -18.63
CA ILE A 294 -1.88 -6.82 -19.04
C ILE A 294 -3.01 -6.70 -20.07
N THR A 295 -3.98 -5.81 -19.85
CA THR A 295 -5.08 -5.58 -20.78
C THR A 295 -4.57 -5.15 -22.16
N GLU A 296 -3.67 -4.18 -22.22
CA GLU A 296 -3.10 -3.65 -23.47
C GLU A 296 -2.29 -4.71 -24.23
N THR A 297 -1.51 -5.51 -23.51
CA THR A 297 -0.60 -6.49 -24.13
C THR A 297 -1.29 -7.80 -24.50
N THR A 298 -2.31 -8.22 -23.75
CA THR A 298 -3.03 -9.47 -24.02
C THR A 298 -4.30 -9.28 -24.83
N GLY A 299 -4.83 -8.06 -24.90
CA GLY A 299 -6.16 -7.76 -25.47
C GLY A 299 -7.32 -8.30 -24.62
N ALA A 300 -7.06 -8.76 -23.39
CA ALA A 300 -8.04 -9.30 -22.46
C ALA A 300 -8.21 -8.38 -21.27
N ALA A 301 -9.45 -8.10 -20.87
CA ALA A 301 -9.72 -7.27 -19.70
C ALA A 301 -9.10 -7.87 -18.44
N ALA A 302 -8.25 -7.10 -17.78
CA ALA A 302 -7.66 -7.42 -16.49
C ALA A 302 -8.16 -6.43 -15.42
N SER A 303 -8.17 -6.85 -14.16
CA SER A 303 -8.58 -6.00 -13.04
C SER A 303 -7.53 -6.02 -11.93
N THR A 304 -7.65 -5.10 -10.97
CA THR A 304 -6.88 -5.27 -9.73
C THR A 304 -7.46 -6.41 -8.90
N ILE A 305 -6.60 -7.06 -8.09
CA ILE A 305 -7.04 -8.07 -7.12
C ILE A 305 -8.13 -7.50 -6.21
N HIS A 306 -7.98 -6.27 -5.74
CA HIS A 306 -8.98 -5.59 -4.92
C HIS A 306 -10.34 -5.47 -5.61
N ARG A 307 -10.36 -5.15 -6.90
CA ARG A 307 -11.61 -5.09 -7.68
C ARG A 307 -12.19 -6.48 -7.93
N LEU A 308 -11.35 -7.47 -8.18
CA LEU A 308 -11.76 -8.86 -8.33
C LEU A 308 -12.45 -9.37 -7.06
N LEU A 309 -11.93 -9.00 -5.89
CA LEU A 309 -12.48 -9.33 -4.58
C LEU A 309 -13.63 -8.42 -4.13
N GLU A 310 -14.06 -7.47 -4.97
CA GLU A 310 -15.14 -6.52 -4.65
C GLU A 310 -14.87 -5.78 -3.32
N ALA A 311 -13.68 -5.16 -3.22
CA ALA A 311 -13.28 -4.43 -2.03
C ALA A 311 -14.24 -3.27 -1.70
N SER A 312 -14.59 -3.13 -0.43
CA SER A 312 -15.46 -2.09 0.13
C SER A 312 -14.89 -1.53 1.43
N ASN A 313 -15.54 -0.51 1.99
CA ASN A 313 -15.15 0.08 3.27
C ASN A 313 -15.23 -0.89 4.47
N ILE A 314 -15.92 -2.02 4.33
CA ILE A 314 -16.09 -3.05 5.36
C ILE A 314 -15.24 -4.30 5.09
N GLY A 315 -14.47 -4.34 4.00
CA GLY A 315 -13.63 -5.47 3.62
C GLY A 315 -13.94 -5.98 2.22
N PHE A 316 -13.43 -7.17 1.91
CA PHE A 316 -13.72 -7.86 0.65
C PHE A 316 -15.08 -8.56 0.70
N GLN A 317 -15.79 -8.57 -0.42
CA GLN A 317 -17.12 -9.22 -0.54
C GLN A 317 -17.00 -10.64 -1.10
N ARG A 318 -15.90 -10.94 -1.78
CA ARG A 318 -15.56 -12.28 -2.25
C ARG A 318 -14.70 -12.97 -1.22
N ASP A 319 -15.14 -14.13 -0.79
CA ASP A 319 -14.51 -14.98 0.21
C ASP A 319 -14.93 -16.45 0.03
N ARG A 320 -14.76 -17.28 1.04
CA ARG A 320 -15.12 -18.71 0.99
C ARG A 320 -16.62 -18.96 0.92
N GLU A 321 -17.44 -18.07 1.47
CA GLU A 321 -18.91 -18.17 1.47
C GLU A 321 -19.50 -17.60 0.17
N ASN A 322 -18.79 -16.64 -0.43
CA ASN A 322 -19.15 -16.02 -1.71
C ASN A 322 -17.95 -16.06 -2.69
N PRO A 323 -17.57 -17.25 -3.19
CA PRO A 323 -16.35 -17.42 -3.95
C PRO A 323 -16.41 -16.76 -5.35
N LEU A 324 -15.25 -16.65 -5.94
CA LEU A 324 -15.09 -16.26 -7.33
C LEU A 324 -15.72 -17.34 -8.26
N GLU A 325 -16.16 -16.90 -9.44
CA GLU A 325 -16.80 -17.79 -10.42
C GLU A 325 -15.82 -18.31 -11.49
N GLN A 326 -14.56 -17.87 -11.42
CA GLN A 326 -13.54 -18.15 -12.42
C GLN A 326 -12.98 -19.56 -12.30
N GLU A 327 -12.92 -20.24 -13.43
CA GLU A 327 -12.27 -21.56 -13.56
C GLU A 327 -10.75 -21.45 -13.73
N LEU A 328 -10.27 -20.32 -14.25
CA LEU A 328 -8.85 -19.98 -14.37
C LEU A 328 -8.59 -18.56 -13.86
N LEU A 329 -7.65 -18.44 -12.95
CA LEU A 329 -7.13 -17.16 -12.48
C LEU A 329 -5.64 -17.06 -12.84
N ILE A 330 -5.29 -16.01 -13.56
CA ILE A 330 -3.90 -15.66 -13.86
C ILE A 330 -3.58 -14.36 -13.13
N LEU A 331 -2.61 -14.42 -12.24
CA LEU A 331 -2.09 -13.29 -11.48
C LEU A 331 -0.75 -12.85 -12.05
N ASP A 332 -0.62 -11.61 -12.45
CA ASP A 332 0.67 -11.03 -12.84
C ASP A 332 1.20 -10.10 -11.75
N GLU A 333 2.50 -9.79 -11.82
CA GLU A 333 3.23 -9.01 -10.81
C GLU A 333 3.05 -9.59 -9.38
N THR A 334 3.07 -10.92 -9.27
CA THR A 334 2.80 -11.64 -8.01
C THR A 334 3.80 -11.30 -6.91
N SER A 335 5.03 -10.87 -7.25
CA SER A 335 6.03 -10.38 -6.30
C SER A 335 5.56 -9.21 -5.43
N MET A 336 4.57 -8.44 -5.90
CA MET A 336 3.99 -7.31 -5.17
C MET A 336 2.83 -7.69 -4.24
N ILE A 337 2.43 -8.96 -4.19
CA ILE A 337 1.30 -9.42 -3.37
C ILE A 337 1.82 -9.79 -1.98
N ASP A 338 1.34 -9.09 -0.95
CA ASP A 338 1.65 -9.41 0.45
C ASP A 338 0.83 -10.58 0.98
N THR A 339 1.21 -11.07 2.17
CA THR A 339 0.57 -12.23 2.79
C THR A 339 -0.92 -12.03 3.05
N LEU A 340 -1.35 -10.84 3.48
CA LEU A 340 -2.76 -10.57 3.80
C LEU A 340 -3.63 -10.51 2.55
N LEU A 341 -3.12 -9.93 1.47
CA LEU A 341 -3.84 -9.87 0.20
C LEU A 341 -3.91 -11.24 -0.46
N MET A 342 -2.83 -12.03 -0.41
CA MET A 342 -2.84 -13.41 -0.92
C MET A 342 -3.79 -14.30 -0.12
N ASP A 343 -3.82 -14.19 1.19
CA ASP A 343 -4.76 -14.88 2.06
C ASP A 343 -6.21 -14.59 1.66
N SER A 344 -6.57 -13.31 1.54
CA SER A 344 -7.92 -12.91 1.14
C SER A 344 -8.29 -13.41 -0.26
N LEU A 345 -7.34 -13.39 -1.20
CA LEU A 345 -7.56 -13.88 -2.55
C LEU A 345 -7.80 -15.39 -2.58
N LEU A 346 -6.95 -16.16 -1.91
CA LEU A 346 -7.05 -17.62 -1.91
C LEU A 346 -8.28 -18.13 -1.17
N GLU A 347 -8.80 -17.41 -0.18
CA GLU A 347 -10.10 -17.69 0.44
C GLU A 347 -11.24 -17.60 -0.58
N ALA A 348 -11.16 -16.66 -1.52
CA ALA A 348 -12.20 -16.47 -2.54
C ALA A 348 -12.06 -17.41 -3.75
N VAL A 349 -10.88 -18.03 -3.97
CA VAL A 349 -10.65 -18.92 -5.13
C VAL A 349 -11.31 -20.27 -4.90
N PRO A 350 -12.21 -20.74 -5.82
CA PRO A 350 -12.81 -22.08 -5.74
C PRO A 350 -11.76 -23.20 -5.78
N SER A 351 -12.04 -24.30 -5.07
CA SER A 351 -11.11 -25.43 -5.02
C SER A 351 -10.80 -26.05 -6.39
N ALA A 352 -11.76 -26.05 -7.30
CA ALA A 352 -11.61 -26.62 -8.64
C ALA A 352 -10.96 -25.67 -9.67
N SER A 353 -10.71 -24.39 -9.32
CA SER A 353 -10.09 -23.41 -10.21
C SER A 353 -8.61 -23.73 -10.46
N ARG A 354 -8.12 -23.31 -11.62
CA ARG A 354 -6.70 -23.25 -11.94
C ARG A 354 -6.12 -21.91 -11.53
N LEU A 355 -4.88 -21.91 -11.04
CA LEU A 355 -4.18 -20.72 -10.57
C LEU A 355 -2.80 -20.64 -11.20
N ILE A 356 -2.54 -19.59 -11.95
CA ILE A 356 -1.23 -19.32 -12.55
C ILE A 356 -0.69 -18.02 -11.94
N LEU A 357 0.44 -18.13 -11.28
CA LEU A 357 1.15 -17.02 -10.63
C LEU A 357 2.32 -16.61 -11.52
N VAL A 358 2.29 -15.39 -12.03
CA VAL A 358 3.34 -14.82 -12.90
C VAL A 358 4.02 -13.68 -12.16
N GLY A 359 5.34 -13.64 -12.14
CA GLY A 359 6.05 -12.58 -11.45
C GLY A 359 7.56 -12.67 -11.65
N ASP A 360 8.26 -11.78 -11.00
CA ASP A 360 9.72 -11.75 -10.97
C ASP A 360 10.16 -11.80 -9.49
N VAL A 361 10.67 -12.95 -9.06
CA VAL A 361 11.09 -13.18 -7.67
C VAL A 361 12.26 -12.29 -7.24
N ASP A 362 13.01 -11.75 -8.20
CA ASP A 362 14.18 -10.88 -7.96
C ASP A 362 13.82 -9.38 -7.95
N GLN A 363 12.54 -9.03 -8.23
CA GLN A 363 12.05 -7.66 -8.06
C GLN A 363 11.86 -7.32 -6.58
N LEU A 364 11.65 -6.02 -6.30
CA LEU A 364 11.34 -5.57 -4.95
C LEU A 364 10.14 -6.35 -4.39
N PRO A 365 10.20 -6.77 -3.12
CA PRO A 365 9.08 -7.43 -2.47
C PRO A 365 7.87 -6.51 -2.33
N SER A 366 6.75 -7.07 -1.88
CA SER A 366 5.54 -6.32 -1.56
C SER A 366 5.81 -5.22 -0.52
N VAL A 367 5.05 -4.12 -0.60
CA VAL A 367 5.09 -3.06 0.42
C VAL A 367 4.52 -3.54 1.76
N GLY A 368 3.52 -4.44 1.73
CA GLY A 368 3.01 -5.14 2.91
C GLY A 368 3.92 -6.29 3.34
N ALA A 369 3.68 -6.84 4.53
CA ALA A 369 4.49 -7.91 5.09
C ALA A 369 4.34 -9.23 4.34
N GLY A 370 5.46 -9.91 4.15
CA GLY A 370 5.58 -11.24 3.56
C GLY A 370 6.11 -11.25 2.13
N ALA A 371 6.78 -12.32 1.76
CA ALA A 371 7.40 -12.55 0.45
C ALA A 371 6.77 -13.78 -0.23
N VAL A 372 5.44 -13.77 -0.39
CA VAL A 372 4.63 -14.95 -0.75
C VAL A 372 5.13 -15.67 -1.99
N LEU A 373 5.52 -14.95 -3.05
CA LEU A 373 6.04 -15.59 -4.28
C LEU A 373 7.34 -16.37 -4.00
N SER A 374 8.27 -15.77 -3.25
CA SER A 374 9.53 -16.42 -2.86
C SER A 374 9.26 -17.64 -1.98
N ASP A 375 8.41 -17.50 -0.96
CA ASP A 375 8.07 -18.56 -0.02
C ASP A 375 7.41 -19.76 -0.72
N LEU A 376 6.50 -19.51 -1.66
CA LEU A 376 5.87 -20.55 -2.48
C LEU A 376 6.88 -21.26 -3.39
N ILE A 377 7.84 -20.56 -3.97
CA ILE A 377 8.92 -21.15 -4.77
C ILE A 377 9.83 -22.00 -3.89
N GLU A 378 10.24 -21.49 -2.72
CA GLU A 378 11.13 -22.18 -1.80
C GLU A 378 10.48 -23.42 -1.17
N SER A 379 9.17 -23.43 -0.98
CA SER A 379 8.41 -24.56 -0.47
C SER A 379 8.52 -25.80 -1.37
N ARG A 380 8.84 -25.65 -2.66
CA ARG A 380 8.89 -26.69 -3.69
C ARG A 380 7.61 -27.53 -3.81
N SER A 381 6.50 -27.00 -3.29
CA SER A 381 5.19 -27.68 -3.31
C SER A 381 4.40 -27.43 -4.59
N ILE A 382 4.80 -26.42 -5.36
CA ILE A 382 4.14 -25.98 -6.60
C ILE A 382 5.16 -26.09 -7.75
N PRO A 383 4.77 -26.57 -8.93
CA PRO A 383 5.59 -26.52 -10.12
C PRO A 383 6.02 -25.08 -10.45
N VAL A 384 7.30 -24.90 -10.75
CA VAL A 384 7.90 -23.59 -11.07
C VAL A 384 8.63 -23.67 -12.39
N VAL A 385 8.30 -22.80 -13.33
CA VAL A 385 9.06 -22.60 -14.55
C VAL A 385 9.82 -21.28 -14.48
N ARG A 386 11.14 -21.34 -14.67
CA ARG A 386 12.03 -20.18 -14.66
C ARG A 386 12.38 -19.76 -16.07
N LEU A 387 12.17 -18.49 -16.38
CA LEU A 387 12.50 -17.91 -17.69
C LEU A 387 13.82 -17.14 -17.57
N ASP A 388 14.91 -17.79 -17.91
CA ASP A 388 16.26 -17.21 -17.79
C ASP A 388 16.79 -16.67 -19.12
N HIS A 389 16.13 -16.99 -20.25
CA HIS A 389 16.56 -16.56 -21.57
C HIS A 389 16.13 -15.11 -21.85
N ILE A 390 17.10 -14.24 -22.12
CA ILE A 390 16.89 -12.87 -22.55
C ILE A 390 16.78 -12.85 -24.07
N PHE A 391 15.66 -12.37 -24.60
CA PHE A 391 15.48 -12.30 -26.06
C PHE A 391 16.45 -11.31 -26.69
N ARG A 392 16.80 -11.57 -27.97
CA ARG A 392 17.83 -10.83 -28.73
C ARG A 392 17.57 -9.30 -28.69
N GLN A 393 16.33 -8.85 -28.85
CA GLN A 393 15.98 -7.44 -28.75
C GLN A 393 16.24 -6.85 -27.35
N ALA A 394 16.11 -7.66 -26.29
CA ALA A 394 16.40 -7.25 -24.91
C ALA A 394 17.89 -7.45 -24.57
N ALA A 395 18.61 -8.33 -25.28
CA ALA A 395 20.04 -8.55 -25.10
C ALA A 395 20.88 -7.38 -25.64
N ASP A 396 20.36 -6.63 -26.60
CA ASP A 396 20.99 -5.41 -27.13
C ASP A 396 20.74 -4.19 -26.23
N SER A 397 19.82 -4.30 -25.25
CA SER A 397 19.51 -3.24 -24.28
C SER A 397 20.48 -3.26 -23.10
N PHE A 398 21.23 -2.19 -22.93
CA PHE A 398 22.11 -2.00 -21.75
C PHE A 398 21.31 -1.95 -20.45
N ILE A 399 20.06 -1.45 -20.46
CA ILE A 399 19.17 -1.49 -19.29
C ILE A 399 18.95 -2.93 -18.85
N THR A 400 18.57 -3.81 -19.77
CA THR A 400 18.30 -5.23 -19.48
C THR A 400 19.56 -5.96 -19.02
N VAL A 401 20.67 -5.79 -19.75
CA VAL A 401 21.96 -6.42 -19.41
C VAL A 401 22.42 -5.99 -18.01
N ASN A 402 22.35 -4.69 -17.70
CA ASN A 402 22.76 -4.17 -16.40
C ASN A 402 21.82 -4.60 -15.27
N ALA A 403 20.51 -4.69 -15.51
CA ALA A 403 19.57 -5.23 -14.55
C ALA A 403 19.92 -6.69 -14.16
N HIS A 404 20.27 -7.53 -15.12
CA HIS A 404 20.71 -8.91 -14.87
C HIS A 404 22.08 -9.00 -14.17
N LYS A 405 23.00 -8.07 -14.44
CA LYS A 405 24.27 -7.98 -13.71
C LYS A 405 24.03 -7.64 -12.24
N VAL A 406 23.23 -6.59 -11.97
CA VAL A 406 22.87 -6.18 -10.61
C VAL A 406 22.19 -7.32 -9.83
N ARG A 407 21.26 -8.04 -10.46
CA ARG A 407 20.61 -9.23 -9.89
C ARG A 407 21.62 -10.30 -9.44
N ARG A 408 22.73 -10.49 -10.18
CA ARG A 408 23.80 -11.44 -9.85
C ARG A 408 24.83 -10.88 -8.87
N GLY A 409 24.63 -9.65 -8.36
CA GLY A 409 25.60 -8.97 -7.51
C GLY A 409 26.82 -8.46 -8.26
N GLU A 410 26.76 -8.40 -9.59
CA GLU A 410 27.82 -7.90 -10.46
C GLU A 410 27.67 -6.38 -10.66
N MET A 411 28.79 -5.68 -10.87
CA MET A 411 28.75 -4.25 -11.20
C MET A 411 28.13 -4.01 -12.58
N PRO A 412 27.22 -3.02 -12.69
CA PRO A 412 26.71 -2.59 -13.98
C PRO A 412 27.82 -2.16 -14.93
N ASP A 413 27.60 -2.35 -16.22
CA ASP A 413 28.49 -1.88 -17.26
C ASP A 413 28.21 -0.42 -17.60
N PHE A 414 29.14 0.46 -17.26
CA PHE A 414 29.08 1.89 -17.56
C PHE A 414 29.89 2.26 -18.80
N SER A 415 30.44 1.31 -19.54
CA SER A 415 31.27 1.55 -20.72
C SER A 415 30.51 2.24 -21.86
N SER A 416 29.19 2.03 -21.91
CA SER A 416 28.30 2.75 -22.83
C SER A 416 28.36 4.27 -22.63
N SER A 417 28.53 4.75 -21.41
CA SER A 417 28.59 6.19 -21.08
C SER A 417 29.89 6.87 -21.55
N ASN A 418 30.94 6.10 -21.84
CA ASN A 418 32.24 6.59 -22.25
C ASN A 418 32.55 6.40 -23.76
N ARG A 419 31.66 5.73 -24.50
CA ARG A 419 31.81 5.61 -25.95
C ARG A 419 31.42 6.93 -26.60
N GLN A 420 32.38 7.79 -26.83
CA GLN A 420 32.33 8.72 -27.96
C GLN A 420 32.42 7.83 -29.21
N THR A 421 31.27 7.32 -29.67
CA THR A 421 31.21 6.65 -30.97
C THR A 421 31.43 7.73 -32.03
N GLU A 422 32.36 7.52 -32.92
CA GLU A 422 32.58 8.35 -34.12
C GLU A 422 31.32 8.40 -35.00
N ASP A 423 30.38 7.47 -34.84
CA ASP A 423 29.01 7.49 -35.32
C ASP A 423 28.08 8.09 -34.24
N ASP A 424 27.86 9.37 -34.33
CA ASP A 424 27.03 10.20 -33.40
C ASP A 424 25.52 9.85 -33.43
N ASP A 425 25.10 8.86 -34.21
CA ASP A 425 23.70 8.50 -34.48
C ASP A 425 23.18 7.30 -33.66
N GLN A 426 24.04 6.52 -32.98
CA GLN A 426 23.55 5.40 -32.21
C GLN A 426 23.14 5.81 -30.79
N LEU A 427 21.82 5.97 -30.59
CA LEU A 427 21.24 6.24 -29.28
C LEU A 427 21.42 5.03 -28.35
N LEU A 428 22.05 5.27 -27.21
CA LEU A 428 22.14 4.28 -26.12
C LEU A 428 20.92 4.39 -25.23
N ASP A 429 20.55 3.28 -24.58
CA ASP A 429 19.41 3.24 -23.67
C ASP A 429 19.80 3.37 -22.18
N PHE A 430 21.10 3.35 -21.86
CA PHE A 430 21.60 3.42 -20.49
C PHE A 430 22.78 4.41 -20.38
N TYR A 431 22.66 5.38 -19.45
CA TYR A 431 23.66 6.41 -19.21
C TYR A 431 24.02 6.50 -17.73
N PHE A 432 25.29 6.68 -17.42
CA PHE A 432 25.78 6.92 -16.07
C PHE A 432 26.47 8.28 -15.98
N ILE A 433 25.98 9.14 -15.08
CA ILE A 433 26.50 10.48 -14.87
C ILE A 433 27.08 10.57 -13.46
N LYS A 434 28.41 10.57 -13.35
CA LYS A 434 29.10 10.64 -12.05
C LYS A 434 28.95 12.01 -11.40
N GLU A 435 28.43 12.03 -10.18
CA GLU A 435 28.37 13.18 -9.28
C GLU A 435 28.24 12.68 -7.85
N SER A 436 28.91 13.36 -6.90
CA SER A 436 28.89 13.00 -5.48
C SER A 436 28.21 14.04 -4.60
N ASN A 437 28.09 15.29 -5.10
CA ASN A 437 27.46 16.37 -4.36
C ASN A 437 25.94 16.32 -4.56
N PRO A 438 25.12 16.18 -3.49
CA PRO A 438 23.68 16.04 -3.59
C PRO A 438 22.98 17.23 -4.27
N GLU A 439 23.43 18.46 -4.05
CA GLU A 439 22.87 19.65 -4.66
C GLU A 439 23.12 19.67 -6.17
N LYS A 440 24.34 19.32 -6.60
CA LYS A 440 24.69 19.19 -8.01
C LYS A 440 23.97 18.03 -8.69
N ILE A 441 23.66 16.95 -7.95
CA ILE A 441 22.81 15.87 -8.48
C ILE A 441 21.41 16.43 -8.80
N VAL A 442 20.83 17.24 -7.91
CA VAL A 442 19.51 17.87 -8.17
C VAL A 442 19.59 18.78 -9.40
N GLU A 443 20.61 19.63 -9.53
CA GLU A 443 20.82 20.49 -10.71
C GLU A 443 20.90 19.65 -12.01
N LYS A 444 21.63 18.55 -12.00
CA LYS A 444 21.71 17.62 -13.13
C LYS A 444 20.37 16.95 -13.44
N ILE A 445 19.60 16.54 -12.41
CA ILE A 445 18.27 15.98 -12.61
C ILE A 445 17.37 17.00 -13.31
N LEU A 446 17.35 18.26 -12.84
CA LEU A 446 16.57 19.34 -13.48
C LEU A 446 16.98 19.51 -14.94
N LEU A 447 18.29 19.67 -15.22
CA LEU A 447 18.81 19.82 -16.57
C LEU A 447 18.45 18.64 -17.48
N MET A 448 18.59 17.40 -16.99
CA MET A 448 18.24 16.21 -17.77
C MET A 448 16.74 16.14 -18.05
N SER A 449 15.90 16.42 -17.04
CA SER A 449 14.44 16.33 -17.18
C SER A 449 13.84 17.40 -18.09
N THR A 450 14.44 18.60 -18.18
CA THR A 450 13.83 19.73 -18.87
C THR A 450 14.47 20.08 -20.21
N GLU A 451 15.74 19.70 -20.39
CA GLU A 451 16.50 20.11 -21.59
C GLU A 451 17.11 18.92 -22.34
N ARG A 452 18.01 18.16 -21.68
CA ARG A 452 18.84 17.18 -22.37
C ARG A 452 18.07 15.99 -22.93
N ILE A 453 17.25 15.32 -22.09
CA ILE A 453 16.45 14.18 -22.53
C ILE A 453 15.37 14.63 -23.50
N PRO A 454 14.58 15.70 -23.24
CA PRO A 454 13.60 16.20 -24.20
C PRO A 454 14.21 16.51 -25.58
N GLN A 455 15.33 17.21 -25.62
CA GLN A 455 15.98 17.59 -26.89
C GLN A 455 16.59 16.39 -27.64
N ARG A 456 17.18 15.42 -26.93
CA ARG A 456 17.88 14.29 -27.55
C ARG A 456 16.94 13.18 -28.03
N PHE A 457 15.85 12.96 -27.29
CA PHE A 457 14.93 11.83 -27.50
C PHE A 457 13.53 12.26 -27.94
N GLU A 458 13.28 13.56 -28.14
CA GLU A 458 11.98 14.11 -28.50
C GLU A 458 10.87 13.73 -27.51
N LEU A 459 11.20 13.72 -26.19
CA LEU A 459 10.30 13.30 -25.11
C LEU A 459 9.71 14.52 -24.38
N ASP A 460 8.44 14.38 -23.96
CA ASP A 460 7.76 15.38 -23.15
C ASP A 460 8.22 15.31 -21.68
N PRO A 461 8.73 16.41 -21.09
CA PRO A 461 9.19 16.43 -19.71
C PRO A 461 8.15 16.00 -18.67
N MET A 462 6.87 16.24 -18.97
CA MET A 462 5.76 15.96 -18.07
C MET A 462 5.28 14.52 -18.19
N MET A 463 5.13 14.02 -19.42
CA MET A 463 4.47 12.75 -19.68
C MET A 463 5.46 11.58 -19.74
N ASP A 464 6.62 11.76 -20.40
CA ASP A 464 7.50 10.68 -20.79
C ASP A 464 8.65 10.45 -19.82
N ILE A 465 8.99 11.47 -19.00
CA ILE A 465 10.14 11.42 -18.08
C ILE A 465 9.67 11.20 -16.65
N GLN A 466 10.30 10.27 -15.96
CA GLN A 466 10.04 10.00 -14.56
C GLN A 466 11.32 9.99 -13.74
N VAL A 467 11.34 10.77 -12.66
CA VAL A 467 12.43 10.70 -11.67
C VAL A 467 12.04 9.69 -10.59
N LEU A 468 12.91 8.70 -10.36
CA LEU A 468 12.73 7.66 -9.32
C LEU A 468 13.79 7.86 -8.24
N THR A 469 13.39 7.97 -6.98
CA THR A 469 14.34 8.10 -5.87
C THR A 469 14.05 7.08 -4.77
N PRO A 470 15.08 6.53 -4.08
CA PRO A 470 14.86 5.60 -2.97
C PRO A 470 14.24 6.23 -1.74
N MET A 471 14.31 7.57 -1.60
CA MET A 471 13.93 8.28 -0.37
C MET A 471 12.82 9.29 -0.56
N HIS A 472 11.98 9.45 0.48
CA HIS A 472 10.96 10.50 0.54
C HIS A 472 11.53 11.87 0.90
N ARG A 473 12.46 11.91 1.87
CA ARG A 473 13.03 13.14 2.45
C ARG A 473 14.50 13.28 2.06
N GLY A 474 15.06 14.45 2.31
CA GLY A 474 16.45 14.79 1.97
C GLY A 474 16.59 15.56 0.66
N VAL A 475 17.82 15.94 0.32
CA VAL A 475 18.12 16.78 -0.85
C VAL A 475 17.68 16.11 -2.15
N THR A 476 17.96 14.82 -2.31
CA THR A 476 17.56 14.00 -3.46
C THR A 476 16.27 13.21 -3.21
N GLY A 477 15.53 13.53 -2.13
CA GLY A 477 14.26 12.89 -1.81
C GLY A 477 13.08 13.40 -2.65
N ALA A 478 12.05 12.57 -2.79
CA ALA A 478 10.90 12.84 -3.65
C ALA A 478 10.21 14.19 -3.35
N ILE A 479 10.08 14.58 -2.07
CA ILE A 479 9.44 15.84 -1.68
C ILE A 479 10.21 17.05 -2.26
N ASN A 480 11.53 17.08 -2.07
CA ASN A 480 12.34 18.20 -2.56
C ASN A 480 12.44 18.21 -4.09
N LEU A 481 12.60 17.03 -4.71
CA LEU A 481 12.66 16.91 -6.16
C LEU A 481 11.33 17.34 -6.81
N ASN A 482 10.19 16.96 -6.26
CA ASN A 482 8.88 17.37 -6.76
C ASN A 482 8.73 18.90 -6.77
N ARG A 483 9.11 19.58 -5.68
CA ARG A 483 9.05 21.04 -5.60
C ARG A 483 9.97 21.70 -6.65
N LYS A 484 11.21 21.23 -6.76
CA LYS A 484 12.20 21.76 -7.70
C LYS A 484 11.79 21.53 -9.16
N LEU A 485 11.30 20.34 -9.51
CA LEU A 485 10.83 20.01 -10.84
C LEU A 485 9.57 20.80 -11.18
N GLN A 486 8.61 20.94 -10.27
CA GLN A 486 7.42 21.77 -10.46
C GLN A 486 7.79 23.21 -10.80
N ASP A 487 8.74 23.82 -10.07
CA ASP A 487 9.15 25.21 -10.26
C ASP A 487 9.82 25.45 -11.62
N VAL A 488 10.43 24.41 -12.23
CA VAL A 488 11.07 24.54 -13.57
C VAL A 488 10.11 24.10 -14.68
N ILE A 489 9.35 23.02 -14.49
CA ILE A 489 8.48 22.46 -15.54
C ILE A 489 7.15 23.23 -15.64
N ASN A 490 6.62 23.71 -14.50
CA ASN A 490 5.29 24.35 -14.43
C ASN A 490 5.31 25.60 -13.52
N PRO A 491 6.14 26.64 -13.82
CA PRO A 491 6.43 27.72 -12.88
C PRO A 491 5.25 28.65 -12.59
N ASP A 492 4.50 29.06 -13.61
CA ASP A 492 3.56 30.20 -13.56
C ASP A 492 2.08 29.81 -13.61
N ALA A 493 1.76 28.53 -13.50
CA ALA A 493 0.39 28.07 -13.58
C ALA A 493 -0.42 28.45 -12.32
N LYS A 494 -1.69 28.79 -12.54
CA LYS A 494 -2.65 29.00 -11.45
C LYS A 494 -2.75 27.74 -10.59
N GLY A 495 -2.81 27.92 -9.28
CA GLY A 495 -2.79 26.79 -8.35
C GLY A 495 -3.55 27.04 -7.06
N LEU A 496 -3.59 26.00 -6.25
CA LEU A 496 -4.18 25.95 -4.91
C LEU A 496 -3.11 25.47 -3.93
N GLU A 497 -2.96 26.21 -2.84
CA GLU A 497 -2.16 25.75 -1.70
C GLU A 497 -2.99 24.85 -0.78
N HIS A 498 -2.47 23.65 -0.50
CA HIS A 498 -3.05 22.73 0.44
C HIS A 498 -1.94 22.12 1.31
N ARG A 499 -1.97 22.34 2.63
CA ARG A 499 -0.97 21.84 3.60
C ARG A 499 0.49 22.06 3.18
N GLU A 500 0.85 23.31 2.89
CA GLU A 500 2.21 23.73 2.50
C GLU A 500 2.67 23.20 1.11
N GLN A 501 1.78 22.53 0.37
CA GLN A 501 2.04 22.06 -0.99
C GLN A 501 1.19 22.86 -1.98
N TRP A 502 1.83 23.34 -3.05
CA TRP A 502 1.16 23.95 -4.18
C TRP A 502 0.78 22.88 -5.20
N PHE A 503 -0.48 22.92 -5.64
CA PHE A 503 -1.00 22.16 -6.76
C PHE A 503 -1.38 23.13 -7.87
N ARG A 504 -0.70 23.05 -9.01
CA ARG A 504 -0.88 23.97 -10.15
C ARG A 504 -1.62 23.27 -11.30
N ILE A 505 -2.39 24.02 -12.07
CA ILE A 505 -2.98 23.47 -13.31
C ILE A 505 -1.85 22.99 -14.21
N GLY A 506 -1.96 21.76 -14.71
CA GLY A 506 -0.93 21.09 -15.49
C GLY A 506 -0.03 20.15 -14.71
N ASP A 507 0.01 20.23 -13.37
CA ASP A 507 0.87 19.37 -12.55
C ASP A 507 0.57 17.88 -12.75
N LYS A 508 1.64 17.09 -12.75
CA LYS A 508 1.59 15.63 -12.66
C LYS A 508 1.40 15.23 -11.20
N VAL A 509 0.34 14.51 -10.93
CA VAL A 509 -0.02 14.06 -9.57
C VAL A 509 -0.24 12.55 -9.52
N MET A 510 -0.12 11.98 -8.32
CA MET A 510 -0.37 10.56 -8.05
C MET A 510 -1.40 10.41 -6.95
N GLN A 511 -2.36 9.53 -7.15
CA GLN A 511 -3.27 9.03 -6.13
C GLN A 511 -2.49 8.23 -5.07
N GLN A 512 -2.73 8.51 -3.79
CA GLN A 512 -1.97 7.91 -2.68
C GLN A 512 -2.71 6.77 -1.98
N GLN A 513 -3.99 6.59 -2.23
CA GLN A 513 -4.84 5.55 -1.66
C GLN A 513 -5.93 5.14 -2.64
N ASN A 514 -6.48 3.95 -2.45
CA ASN A 514 -7.59 3.49 -3.28
C ASN A 514 -8.86 4.30 -2.95
N ASP A 515 -9.54 4.81 -3.98
CA ASP A 515 -10.88 5.40 -3.91
C ASP A 515 -11.79 4.63 -4.86
N TYR A 516 -12.56 3.71 -4.29
CA TYR A 516 -13.43 2.82 -5.05
C TYR A 516 -14.68 3.52 -5.61
N GLU A 517 -15.10 4.63 -5.01
CA GLU A 517 -16.24 5.41 -5.51
C GLU A 517 -15.84 6.22 -6.74
N LYS A 518 -14.62 6.75 -6.72
CA LYS A 518 -14.06 7.53 -7.84
C LYS A 518 -13.34 6.66 -8.89
N LEU A 519 -13.20 5.37 -8.63
CA LEU A 519 -12.48 4.39 -9.47
C LEU A 519 -11.03 4.81 -9.78
N VAL A 520 -10.34 5.37 -8.78
CA VAL A 520 -8.91 5.69 -8.84
C VAL A 520 -8.17 4.96 -7.74
N PHE A 521 -6.98 4.49 -8.04
CA PHE A 521 -6.25 3.58 -7.18
C PHE A 521 -4.88 4.15 -6.78
N ASN A 522 -4.35 3.64 -5.68
CA ASN A 522 -3.01 4.00 -5.22
C ASN A 522 -1.98 3.74 -6.35
N GLY A 523 -1.20 4.77 -6.66
CA GLY A 523 -0.22 4.74 -7.75
C GLY A 523 -0.72 5.30 -9.09
N ASP A 524 -2.03 5.52 -9.28
CA ASP A 524 -2.53 6.11 -10.53
C ASP A 524 -1.96 7.52 -10.72
N LEU A 525 -1.44 7.78 -11.92
CA LEU A 525 -0.96 9.11 -12.30
C LEU A 525 -2.06 9.88 -13.01
N GLY A 526 -2.19 11.14 -12.64
CA GLY A 526 -3.10 12.07 -13.26
C GLY A 526 -2.45 13.43 -13.51
N ARG A 527 -3.16 14.28 -14.25
CA ARG A 527 -2.79 15.67 -14.51
C ARG A 527 -3.87 16.61 -14.01
N ILE A 528 -3.51 17.64 -13.29
CA ILE A 528 -4.46 18.65 -12.84
C ILE A 528 -4.92 19.46 -14.07
N VAL A 529 -6.21 19.37 -14.38
CA VAL A 529 -6.80 20.08 -15.54
C VAL A 529 -7.53 21.35 -15.13
N ASN A 530 -7.98 21.43 -13.88
CA ASN A 530 -8.61 22.63 -13.34
C ASN A 530 -8.38 22.76 -11.83
N CYS A 531 -8.39 24.02 -11.36
CA CYS A 531 -8.23 24.36 -9.95
C CYS A 531 -9.09 25.57 -9.62
N ASP A 532 -9.93 25.48 -8.59
CA ASP A 532 -10.68 26.61 -8.04
C ASP A 532 -10.20 26.94 -6.61
N PRO A 533 -9.41 28.00 -6.43
CA PRO A 533 -8.94 28.43 -5.11
C PRO A 533 -10.06 28.87 -4.14
N LYS A 534 -11.24 29.27 -4.67
CA LYS A 534 -12.36 29.74 -3.83
C LYS A 534 -13.11 28.58 -3.19
N THR A 535 -13.40 27.55 -3.98
CA THR A 535 -14.08 26.33 -3.50
C THR A 535 -13.09 25.33 -2.91
N LYS A 536 -11.77 25.54 -3.07
CA LYS A 536 -10.70 24.58 -2.72
C LYS A 536 -10.93 23.23 -3.39
N GLU A 537 -11.10 23.27 -4.70
CA GLU A 537 -11.40 22.11 -5.53
C GLU A 537 -10.33 21.94 -6.61
N LEU A 538 -9.93 20.67 -6.83
CA LEU A 538 -9.03 20.26 -7.91
C LEU A 538 -9.75 19.27 -8.82
N HIS A 539 -9.57 19.41 -10.12
CA HIS A 539 -10.02 18.44 -11.11
C HIS A 539 -8.78 17.79 -11.72
N VAL A 540 -8.70 16.48 -11.59
CA VAL A 540 -7.56 15.68 -12.04
C VAL A 540 -8.02 14.73 -13.13
N GLN A 541 -7.36 14.81 -14.28
CA GLN A 541 -7.55 13.87 -15.39
C GLN A 541 -6.70 12.62 -15.11
N PHE A 542 -7.35 11.50 -14.88
CA PHE A 542 -6.76 10.16 -14.86
C PHE A 542 -7.20 9.42 -16.11
N ASP A 543 -6.27 9.03 -16.96
CA ASP A 543 -6.57 8.37 -18.25
C ASP A 543 -7.76 9.01 -18.98
N GLN A 544 -8.92 8.38 -18.96
CA GLN A 544 -10.13 8.82 -19.68
C GLN A 544 -11.16 9.54 -18.80
N GLN A 545 -10.93 9.65 -17.48
CA GLN A 545 -11.87 10.26 -16.56
C GLN A 545 -11.31 11.48 -15.83
N ILE A 546 -12.19 12.44 -15.56
CA ILE A 546 -11.87 13.60 -14.72
C ILE A 546 -12.47 13.35 -13.34
N VAL A 547 -11.62 13.39 -12.31
CA VAL A 547 -11.99 13.17 -10.91
C VAL A 547 -11.88 14.48 -10.14
N HIS A 548 -12.89 14.75 -9.32
CA HIS A 548 -12.99 15.96 -8.50
C HIS A 548 -12.54 15.66 -7.07
N TYR A 549 -11.70 16.55 -6.53
CA TYR A 549 -11.18 16.49 -5.15
C TYR A 549 -11.49 17.78 -4.42
N GLN A 550 -12.12 17.69 -3.25
CA GLN A 550 -12.50 18.84 -2.46
C GLN A 550 -12.09 18.69 -0.99
N GLY A 551 -11.56 19.76 -0.41
CA GLY A 551 -11.23 19.83 1.01
C GLY A 551 -10.21 18.76 1.43
N LYS A 552 -10.61 17.81 2.28
CA LYS A 552 -9.72 16.74 2.78
C LYS A 552 -9.37 15.68 1.73
N GLU A 553 -10.14 15.57 0.67
CA GLU A 553 -9.87 14.60 -0.39
C GLU A 553 -8.57 14.92 -1.13
N ILE A 554 -8.14 16.19 -1.13
CA ILE A 554 -6.87 16.61 -1.72
C ILE A 554 -5.68 15.94 -1.01
N ASP A 555 -5.84 15.51 0.24
CA ASP A 555 -4.82 14.73 0.97
C ASP A 555 -4.48 13.39 0.30
N GLN A 556 -5.35 12.91 -0.58
CA GLN A 556 -5.13 11.69 -1.37
C GLN A 556 -4.20 11.89 -2.56
N LEU A 557 -3.82 13.14 -2.86
CA LEU A 557 -2.97 13.48 -3.98
C LEU A 557 -1.56 13.88 -3.52
N SER A 558 -0.56 13.54 -4.32
CA SER A 558 0.79 14.10 -4.21
C SER A 558 1.32 14.47 -5.58
N LEU A 559 2.25 15.43 -5.64
CA LEU A 559 3.01 15.68 -6.86
C LEU A 559 3.77 14.43 -7.28
N ALA A 560 3.93 14.20 -8.57
CA ALA A 560 4.47 12.98 -9.14
C ALA A 560 5.54 13.19 -10.22
N TYR A 561 6.21 14.33 -10.25
CA TYR A 561 7.40 14.55 -11.09
C TYR A 561 8.53 13.62 -10.65
N ALA A 562 8.68 13.43 -9.33
CA ALA A 562 9.56 12.44 -8.73
C ALA A 562 8.75 11.55 -7.77
N ILE A 563 8.93 10.23 -7.87
CA ILE A 563 8.28 9.24 -7.02
C ILE A 563 9.31 8.29 -6.41
N THR A 564 8.92 7.55 -5.37
CA THR A 564 9.81 6.52 -4.83
C THR A 564 9.85 5.29 -5.75
N VAL A 565 10.97 4.55 -5.71
CA VAL A 565 11.15 3.32 -6.50
C VAL A 565 10.00 2.33 -6.26
N HIS A 566 9.57 2.14 -5.01
CA HIS A 566 8.42 1.28 -4.69
C HIS A 566 7.12 1.71 -5.38
N LYS A 567 6.89 3.03 -5.51
CA LYS A 567 5.68 3.54 -6.18
C LYS A 567 5.73 3.46 -7.69
N SER A 568 6.87 3.12 -8.27
CA SER A 568 7.04 2.89 -9.70
C SER A 568 6.82 1.45 -10.11
N GLN A 569 6.72 0.51 -9.15
CA GLN A 569 6.49 -0.91 -9.46
C GLN A 569 5.24 -1.10 -10.32
N GLY A 570 5.32 -2.00 -11.30
CA GLY A 570 4.26 -2.24 -12.28
C GLY A 570 4.05 -1.10 -13.27
N SER A 571 4.98 -0.11 -13.35
CA SER A 571 4.92 1.02 -14.28
C SER A 571 6.08 0.98 -15.25
N GLU A 572 5.86 1.54 -16.45
CA GLU A 572 6.88 1.76 -17.48
C GLU A 572 6.91 3.22 -17.87
N TYR A 573 8.09 3.72 -18.23
CA TYR A 573 8.31 5.10 -18.62
C TYR A 573 9.27 5.15 -19.81
N SER A 574 9.08 6.10 -20.73
CA SER A 574 9.95 6.28 -21.89
C SER A 574 11.37 6.65 -21.48
N ALA A 575 11.52 7.46 -20.42
CA ALA A 575 12.81 7.77 -19.82
C ALA A 575 12.73 7.82 -18.28
N VAL A 576 13.77 7.30 -17.63
CA VAL A 576 13.88 7.27 -16.17
C VAL A 576 15.19 7.88 -15.70
N ILE A 577 15.13 8.73 -14.69
CA ILE A 577 16.31 9.29 -14.01
C ILE A 577 16.34 8.77 -12.58
N VAL A 578 17.45 8.11 -12.19
CA VAL A 578 17.61 7.51 -10.85
C VAL A 578 18.83 8.11 -10.15
N PRO A 579 18.68 9.03 -9.18
CA PRO A 579 19.80 9.44 -8.34
C PRO A 579 20.16 8.32 -7.36
N LEU A 580 21.44 7.99 -7.28
CA LEU A 580 22.01 7.09 -6.29
C LEU A 580 23.07 7.84 -5.49
N THR A 581 22.94 7.91 -4.18
CA THR A 581 23.87 8.58 -3.27
C THR A 581 24.22 7.69 -2.08
N THR A 582 25.34 7.99 -1.42
CA THR A 582 25.75 7.27 -0.20
C THR A 582 24.78 7.44 0.98
N HIS A 583 23.82 8.35 0.90
CA HIS A 583 22.76 8.53 1.90
C HIS A 583 21.55 7.61 1.67
N HIS A 584 21.51 6.90 0.54
CA HIS A 584 20.45 5.96 0.22
C HIS A 584 20.78 4.59 0.82
N TYR A 585 20.60 4.45 2.13
CA TYR A 585 20.67 3.16 2.80
C TYR A 585 19.35 2.40 2.58
N MET A 586 19.45 1.18 2.11
CA MET A 586 18.37 0.19 2.16
C MET A 586 18.81 -0.98 3.02
#